data_fdaa606f348df6d39c749c8dcbfdf928
#
_entry.id   fdaa606f348df6d39c749c8dcbfdf928
#
_cell.length_a   1.000
_cell.length_b   1.000
_cell.length_c   1.000
_cell.angle_alpha   90.00
_cell.angle_beta   90.00
_cell.angle_gamma   90.00
#
_symmetry.space_group_name_H-M   'P 1'
#
loop_
_entity.id
_entity.type
_entity.pdbx_description
1 polymer ?
#
loop_
_entity_poly.entity_id
_entity_poly.type
_entity_poly.pdbx_seq_one_letter_code
_entity_poly.pdbx_strand_id
1 'polypeptide(L)' 'MERVSLCPQCIACPEVIIDGDTIRIGEDANMVVLQKTEWNVLVDAIQSGQLGRV' A
#
# COMPACT_ATOMS: atom_id res chain seq x y z
N MET A 1 2.59 13.28 -4.64
CA MET A 1 3.03 11.89 -4.37
C MET A 1 3.14 11.68 -2.88
N GLU A 2 2.58 10.62 -2.37
CA GLU A 2 2.64 10.27 -0.96
C GLU A 2 3.39 8.97 -0.76
N ARG A 3 4.15 8.89 0.33
CA ARG A 3 4.89 7.68 0.68
C ARG A 3 4.68 7.37 2.15
N VAL A 4 4.34 6.13 2.42
CA VAL A 4 4.17 5.66 3.80
C VAL A 4 4.99 4.38 3.98
N SER A 5 5.91 4.40 4.93
CA SER A 5 6.68 3.21 5.26
C SER A 5 5.83 2.29 6.13
N LEU A 6 5.86 1.01 5.82
CA LEU A 6 5.11 0.02 6.57
C LEU A 6 5.93 -0.64 7.67
N CYS A 7 7.16 -0.23 7.81
CA CYS A 7 8.07 -0.83 8.78
C CYS A 7 8.45 0.21 9.84
N PRO A 8 8.09 -0.01 11.10
CA PRO A 8 8.38 0.98 12.13
C PRO A 8 9.87 1.08 12.49
N GLN A 9 10.67 0.07 12.20
CA GLN A 9 12.05 0.01 12.67
C GLN A 9 13.08 -0.44 11.66
N CYS A 10 12.67 -0.76 10.44
CA CYS A 10 13.58 -1.32 9.46
C CYS A 10 14.18 -0.25 8.57
N ILE A 11 15.30 -0.58 7.97
CA ILE A 11 15.95 0.28 6.98
C ILE A 11 15.39 -0.01 5.60
N ALA A 12 15.20 -1.28 5.27
CA ALA A 12 14.64 -1.70 3.99
C ALA A 12 13.26 -2.30 4.24
N CYS A 13 12.23 -1.50 4.10
CA CYS A 13 10.87 -1.89 4.45
C CYS A 13 9.93 -1.64 3.29
N PRO A 14 8.88 -2.45 3.19
CA PRO A 14 7.83 -2.17 2.22
C PRO A 14 7.25 -0.78 2.43
N GLU A 15 6.89 -0.14 1.35
CA GLU A 15 6.27 1.18 1.36
C GLU A 15 5.00 1.16 0.54
N VAL A 16 4.12 2.08 0.85
CA VAL A 16 2.99 2.41 0.00
C VAL A 16 3.30 3.76 -0.64
N ILE A 17 3.29 3.81 -1.95
CA ILE A 17 3.57 5.03 -2.70
C ILE A 17 2.34 5.34 -3.55
N ILE A 18 1.74 6.49 -3.30
CA ILE A 18 0.59 6.96 -4.06
C ILE A 18 1.08 8.05 -5.01
N ASP A 19 0.98 7.79 -6.29
CA ASP A 19 1.47 8.67 -7.34
C ASP A 19 0.36 8.85 -8.38
N GLY A 20 -0.44 9.89 -8.19
CA GLY A 20 -1.57 10.14 -9.07
C GLY A 20 -2.59 9.01 -9.01
N ASP A 21 -2.79 8.33 -10.12
CA ASP A 21 -3.76 7.23 -10.23
C ASP A 21 -3.13 5.86 -10.02
N THR A 22 -1.86 5.82 -9.65
CA THR A 22 -1.11 4.58 -9.50
C THR A 22 -0.62 4.45 -8.07
N ILE A 23 -0.80 3.27 -7.49
CA ILE A 23 -0.31 2.98 -6.15
C ILE A 23 0.65 1.81 -6.25
N ARG A 24 1.81 1.95 -5.62
CA ARG A 24 2.82 0.89 -5.58
C ARG A 24 3.03 0.48 -4.13
N ILE A 25 3.03 -0.83 -3.91
CA ILE A 25 3.21 -1.38 -2.56
C ILE A 25 4.33 -2.41 -2.62
N GLY A 26 5.31 -2.27 -1.78
CA GLY A 26 6.40 -3.21 -1.69
C GLY A 26 7.74 -2.53 -1.50
N GLU A 27 8.80 -3.24 -1.87
CA GLU A 27 10.16 -2.71 -1.76
C GLU A 27 11.01 -3.19 -2.93
N ASP A 28 11.90 -2.33 -3.41
CA ASP A 28 12.88 -2.64 -4.47
C ASP A 28 12.22 -3.31 -5.67
N ALA A 29 12.60 -4.55 -5.94
CA ALA A 29 12.08 -5.30 -7.08
C ALA A 29 10.77 -6.02 -6.80
N ASN A 30 10.29 -5.96 -5.58
CA ASN A 30 9.05 -6.65 -5.17
C ASN A 30 7.95 -5.63 -4.95
N MET A 31 7.50 -5.02 -6.04
CA MET A 31 6.44 -4.02 -5.99
C MET A 31 5.18 -4.53 -6.68
N VAL A 32 4.06 -4.35 -6.03
CA VAL A 32 2.75 -4.56 -6.64
C VAL A 32 2.21 -3.21 -7.06
N VAL A 33 1.68 -3.14 -8.27
CA VAL A 33 1.10 -1.91 -8.79
C VAL A 33 -0.41 -2.06 -8.82
N LEU A 34 -1.09 -1.12 -8.19
CA LEU A 34 -2.55 -1.06 -8.16
C LEU A 34 -3.02 0.21 -8.86
N GLN A 35 -4.14 0.09 -9.56
CA GLN A 35 -4.82 1.25 -10.08
C GLN A 35 -5.64 1.88 -8.95
N LYS A 36 -6.05 3.11 -9.16
CA LYS A 36 -6.82 3.89 -8.19
C LYS A 36 -8.07 3.13 -7.73
N THR A 37 -8.78 2.51 -8.65
CA THR A 37 -10.00 1.79 -8.30
C THR A 37 -9.70 0.57 -7.43
N GLU A 38 -8.64 -0.15 -7.73
CA GLU A 38 -8.23 -1.32 -6.95
C GLU A 38 -7.78 -0.91 -5.56
N TRP A 39 -7.05 0.19 -5.47
CA TRP A 39 -6.63 0.73 -4.19
C TRP A 39 -7.84 1.09 -3.31
N ASN A 40 -8.84 1.72 -3.90
CA ASN A 40 -10.03 2.10 -3.14
C ASN A 40 -10.82 0.88 -2.66
N VAL A 41 -10.85 -0.19 -3.43
CA VAL A 41 -11.45 -1.45 -2.98
C VAL A 41 -10.70 -2.01 -1.78
N LEU A 42 -9.38 -1.93 -1.80
CA LEU A 42 -8.55 -2.37 -0.67
C LEU A 42 -8.86 -1.54 0.58
N VAL A 43 -8.95 -0.23 0.43
CA VAL A 43 -9.29 0.66 1.53
C VAL A 43 -10.66 0.31 2.11
N ASP A 44 -11.64 0.08 1.24
CA ASP A 44 -12.99 -0.32 1.67
C ASP A 44 -12.97 -1.65 2.44
N ALA A 45 -12.17 -2.60 1.97
CA ALA A 45 -12.07 -3.90 2.63
C ALA A 45 -11.49 -3.77 4.04
N ILE A 46 -10.54 -2.88 4.21
CA ILE A 46 -9.94 -2.62 5.53
C ILE A 46 -10.95 -1.92 6.44
N GLN A 47 -11.63 -0.91 5.91
CA GLN A 47 -12.58 -0.13 6.70
C GLN A 47 -13.81 -0.94 7.09
N SER A 48 -14.21 -1.88 6.25
CA SER A 48 -15.38 -2.72 6.52
C SER A 48 -15.08 -3.91 7.42
N GLY A 49 -13.80 -4.17 7.70
CA GLY A 49 -13.39 -5.28 8.54
C GLY A 49 -13.14 -6.59 7.81
N GLN A 50 -13.26 -6.61 6.48
CA GLN A 50 -12.92 -7.81 5.72
C GLN A 50 -11.43 -8.14 5.82
N LEU A 51 -10.61 -7.11 5.85
CA LEU A 51 -9.18 -7.22 6.08
C LEU A 51 -8.85 -6.47 7.35
N GLY A 52 -8.21 -7.13 8.28
CA GLY A 52 -7.85 -6.52 9.53
C GLY A 52 -6.47 -6.93 9.98
N ARG A 53 -6.16 -6.63 11.21
CA ARG A 53 -4.89 -7.02 11.79
C ARG A 53 -4.81 -8.53 11.97
N VAL A 54 -3.63 -9.03 11.92
CA VAL A 54 -3.38 -10.44 12.16
C VAL A 54 -2.46 -10.64 13.36
#